data_1a7bc28683dbdcb35d1c2373fea37151
#
_entry.id   1a7bc28683dbdcb35d1c2373fea37151
#
_cell.length_a   1.000
_cell.length_b   1.000
_cell.length_c   1.000
_cell.angle_alpha   90.00
_cell.angle_beta   90.00
_cell.angle_gamma   90.00
#
_symmetry.space_group_name_H-M   'P 1'
#
loop_
_entity.id
_entity.type
_entity.pdbx_description
1 polymer ?
#
loop_
_entity_poly.entity_id
_entity_poly.type
_entity_poly.pdbx_seq_one_letter_code
_entity_poly.pdbx_strand_id
1 'polypeptide(L)'
;PAGQMLPTFITELTGITDEQLDREGVDGRAAAEGFCRLLEGAERPLLVAYNAQFDLNFLYYLLKPLGLVSVLRKPRFLDALTVYRDRRDYPHKLCNAIEAYGLTEAENSHRAVDDARATVLLLEAMAAEKDDLMRYIDLFGTHPKYGLSGKKISSVTYCPQPYDRRVPLYELTHTM
;
A
#
# COMPACT_ATOMS: atom_id res chain seq x y z
N PRO A 1 -18.09 -9.57 -9.70
CA PRO A 1 -19.38 -10.22 -9.90
C PRO A 1 -19.41 -10.79 -11.32
N ALA A 2 -19.86 -12.04 -11.48
CA ALA A 2 -19.99 -12.69 -12.78
C ALA A 2 -20.85 -11.81 -13.72
N GLY A 3 -20.33 -11.53 -14.92
CA GLY A 3 -21.04 -10.77 -15.96
C GLY A 3 -20.74 -9.26 -16.00
N GLN A 4 -19.82 -8.75 -15.21
CA GLN A 4 -19.41 -7.35 -15.31
C GLN A 4 -18.06 -7.26 -16.05
N MET A 5 -18.06 -6.67 -17.24
CA MET A 5 -16.83 -6.46 -18.03
C MET A 5 -15.91 -5.44 -17.36
N LEU A 6 -14.61 -5.64 -17.49
CA LEU A 6 -13.62 -4.67 -17.07
C LEU A 6 -13.76 -3.37 -17.87
N PRO A 7 -13.68 -2.21 -17.23
CA PRO A 7 -13.53 -0.96 -17.96
C PRO A 7 -12.27 -0.98 -18.83
N THR A 8 -12.37 -0.53 -20.07
CA THR A 8 -11.27 -0.54 -21.06
C THR A 8 -9.96 0.02 -20.50
N PHE A 9 -10.05 1.13 -19.74
CA PHE A 9 -8.86 1.75 -19.16
C PHE A 9 -8.13 0.83 -18.15
N ILE A 10 -8.83 -0.09 -17.46
CA ILE A 10 -8.19 -1.06 -16.55
C ILE A 10 -7.43 -2.09 -17.37
N THR A 11 -8.00 -2.60 -18.46
CA THR A 11 -7.31 -3.52 -19.36
C THR A 11 -6.08 -2.86 -19.98
N GLU A 12 -6.19 -1.62 -20.43
CA GLU A 12 -5.06 -0.85 -20.97
C GLU A 12 -3.96 -0.63 -19.93
N LEU A 13 -4.34 -0.35 -18.68
CA LEU A 13 -3.40 -0.07 -17.58
C LEU A 13 -2.67 -1.32 -17.10
N THR A 14 -3.39 -2.43 -16.92
CA THR A 14 -2.88 -3.65 -16.25
C THR A 14 -2.52 -4.78 -17.20
N GLY A 15 -3.03 -4.71 -18.44
CA GLY A 15 -2.95 -5.82 -19.42
C GLY A 15 -3.82 -7.02 -19.03
N ILE A 16 -4.71 -6.90 -18.03
CA ILE A 16 -5.63 -7.97 -17.63
C ILE A 16 -6.89 -7.87 -18.47
N THR A 17 -7.29 -8.97 -19.10
CA THR A 17 -8.51 -9.06 -19.92
C THR A 17 -9.64 -9.81 -19.21
N ASP A 18 -10.89 -9.65 -19.68
CA ASP A 18 -12.04 -10.40 -19.15
C ASP A 18 -11.86 -11.91 -19.33
N GLU A 19 -11.31 -12.36 -20.48
CA GLU A 19 -11.01 -13.78 -20.73
C GLU A 19 -9.98 -14.35 -19.76
N GLN A 20 -9.00 -13.53 -19.38
CA GLN A 20 -8.00 -13.92 -18.39
C GLN A 20 -8.63 -14.03 -17.00
N LEU A 21 -9.52 -13.10 -16.64
CA LEU A 21 -10.24 -13.17 -15.36
C LEU A 21 -11.18 -14.38 -15.28
N ASP A 22 -11.87 -14.70 -16.38
CA ASP A 22 -12.76 -15.86 -16.44
C ASP A 22 -12.00 -17.19 -16.31
N ARG A 23 -10.77 -17.26 -16.87
CA ARG A 23 -9.94 -18.47 -16.83
C ARG A 23 -9.15 -18.64 -15.54
N GLU A 24 -8.59 -17.57 -15.01
CA GLU A 24 -7.58 -17.57 -13.94
C GLU A 24 -8.08 -16.89 -12.67
N GLY A 25 -9.18 -16.13 -12.75
CA GLY A 25 -9.74 -15.41 -11.62
C GLY A 25 -10.25 -16.36 -10.53
N VAL A 26 -10.09 -15.94 -9.29
CA VAL A 26 -10.66 -16.65 -8.14
C VAL A 26 -11.84 -15.89 -7.57
N ASP A 27 -12.78 -16.60 -6.97
CA ASP A 27 -13.91 -16.00 -6.28
C ASP A 27 -13.43 -15.08 -5.15
N GLY A 28 -14.09 -13.93 -5.01
CA GLY A 28 -13.72 -12.92 -4.02
C GLY A 28 -13.74 -13.44 -2.57
N ARG A 29 -14.63 -14.38 -2.23
CA ARG A 29 -14.64 -15.05 -0.93
C ARG A 29 -13.39 -15.90 -0.76
N ALA A 30 -13.02 -16.70 -1.75
CA ALA A 30 -11.83 -17.54 -1.72
C ALA A 30 -10.56 -16.70 -1.58
N ALA A 31 -10.48 -15.56 -2.28
CA ALA A 31 -9.38 -14.60 -2.16
C ALA A 31 -9.30 -14.01 -0.73
N ALA A 32 -10.44 -13.58 -0.16
CA ALA A 32 -10.52 -13.04 1.19
C ALA A 32 -10.10 -14.06 2.26
N GLU A 33 -10.59 -15.29 2.16
CA GLU A 33 -10.22 -16.39 3.06
C GLU A 33 -8.75 -16.76 2.94
N GLY A 34 -8.20 -16.78 1.71
CA GLY A 34 -6.77 -16.97 1.46
C GLY A 34 -5.92 -15.91 2.15
N PHE A 35 -6.29 -14.64 2.02
CA PHE A 35 -5.64 -13.53 2.69
C PHE A 35 -5.71 -13.66 4.22
N CYS A 36 -6.87 -14.03 4.79
CA CYS A 36 -7.00 -14.26 6.23
C CYS A 36 -6.07 -15.36 6.70
N ARG A 37 -6.01 -16.50 5.98
CA ARG A 37 -5.10 -17.63 6.33
C ARG A 37 -3.63 -17.20 6.34
N LEU A 38 -3.20 -16.39 5.38
CA LEU A 38 -1.83 -15.85 5.34
C LEU A 38 -1.52 -15.02 6.58
N LEU A 39 -2.42 -14.12 6.98
CA LEU A 39 -2.23 -13.29 8.17
C LEU A 39 -2.28 -14.10 9.47
N GLU A 40 -3.20 -15.06 9.56
CA GLU A 40 -3.34 -15.93 10.74
C GLU A 40 -2.13 -16.85 10.92
N GLY A 41 -1.55 -17.34 9.83
CA GLY A 41 -0.37 -18.19 9.82
C GLY A 41 0.93 -17.47 10.17
N ALA A 42 0.99 -16.15 10.04
CA ALA A 42 2.17 -15.36 10.38
C ALA A 42 2.14 -14.97 11.86
N GLU A 43 3.25 -15.13 12.56
CA GLU A 43 3.38 -14.74 13.97
C GLU A 43 3.30 -13.22 14.13
N ARG A 44 4.04 -12.48 13.31
CA ARG A 44 4.16 -11.01 13.36
C ARG A 44 4.01 -10.42 11.94
N PRO A 45 2.81 -10.46 11.33
CA PRO A 45 2.63 -9.99 9.97
C PRO A 45 2.85 -8.48 9.85
N LEU A 46 3.62 -8.07 8.84
CA LEU A 46 3.77 -6.69 8.41
C LEU A 46 3.23 -6.57 6.98
N LEU A 47 2.19 -5.78 6.81
CA LEU A 47 1.67 -5.41 5.50
C LEU A 47 2.37 -4.16 4.99
N VAL A 48 2.95 -4.28 3.82
CA VAL A 48 3.69 -3.22 3.16
C VAL A 48 3.06 -2.91 1.81
N ALA A 49 2.90 -1.64 1.50
CA ALA A 49 2.48 -1.20 0.17
C ALA A 49 3.01 0.21 -0.13
N TYR A 50 2.94 0.60 -1.39
CA TYR A 50 3.13 1.98 -1.83
C TYR A 50 1.77 2.66 -1.96
N ASN A 51 1.49 3.64 -1.10
CA ASN A 51 0.16 4.20 -0.88
C ASN A 51 -0.80 3.19 -0.20
N ALA A 52 -0.34 2.61 0.91
CA ALA A 52 -1.01 1.51 1.60
C ALA A 52 -2.47 1.77 1.99
N GLN A 53 -2.87 3.03 2.18
CA GLN A 53 -4.27 3.38 2.43
C GLN A 53 -5.20 2.98 1.27
N PHE A 54 -4.71 3.05 0.03
CA PHE A 54 -5.47 2.63 -1.14
C PHE A 54 -5.76 1.12 -1.09
N ASP A 55 -4.75 0.30 -0.86
CA ASP A 55 -4.88 -1.16 -0.76
C ASP A 55 -5.75 -1.57 0.43
N LEU A 56 -5.59 -0.91 1.57
CA LEU A 56 -6.39 -1.16 2.76
C LEU A 56 -7.87 -0.84 2.56
N ASN A 57 -8.21 0.16 1.76
CA ASN A 57 -9.61 0.42 1.41
C ASN A 57 -10.20 -0.75 0.61
N PHE A 58 -9.48 -1.27 -0.40
CA PHE A 58 -9.95 -2.44 -1.16
C PHE A 58 -10.10 -3.66 -0.26
N LEU A 59 -9.11 -3.97 0.57
CA LEU A 59 -9.18 -5.06 1.54
C LEU A 59 -10.37 -4.89 2.51
N TYR A 60 -10.59 -3.70 3.03
CA TYR A 60 -11.72 -3.45 3.91
C TYR A 60 -13.07 -3.76 3.24
N TYR A 61 -13.28 -3.29 2.01
CA TYR A 61 -14.53 -3.52 1.29
C TYR A 61 -14.68 -4.95 0.77
N LEU A 62 -13.59 -5.67 0.52
CA LEU A 62 -13.61 -7.10 0.24
C LEU A 62 -14.01 -7.92 1.48
N LEU A 63 -13.44 -7.61 2.64
CA LEU A 63 -13.62 -8.37 3.87
C LEU A 63 -14.93 -8.04 4.60
N LYS A 64 -15.45 -6.81 4.46
CA LYS A 64 -16.62 -6.32 5.20
C LYS A 64 -17.88 -7.16 4.98
N PRO A 65 -18.32 -7.47 3.76
CA PRO A 65 -19.53 -8.28 3.53
C PRO A 65 -19.40 -9.71 4.02
N LEU A 66 -18.17 -10.18 4.27
CA LEU A 66 -17.87 -11.53 4.77
C LEU A 66 -17.73 -11.57 6.30
N GLY A 67 -17.80 -10.42 6.99
CA GLY A 67 -17.59 -10.34 8.44
C GLY A 67 -16.13 -10.52 8.88
N LEU A 68 -15.15 -10.45 7.96
CA LEU A 68 -13.74 -10.79 8.19
C LEU A 68 -12.85 -9.58 8.50
N VAL A 69 -13.40 -8.37 8.61
CA VAL A 69 -12.61 -7.13 8.80
C VAL A 69 -11.70 -7.18 10.03
N SER A 70 -12.07 -7.95 11.05
CA SER A 70 -11.29 -8.06 12.29
C SER A 70 -9.85 -8.55 12.05
N VAL A 71 -9.59 -9.29 10.97
CA VAL A 71 -8.26 -9.78 10.62
C VAL A 71 -7.26 -8.63 10.39
N LEU A 72 -7.73 -7.46 9.96
CA LEU A 72 -6.90 -6.27 9.76
C LEU A 72 -6.36 -5.64 11.06
N ARG A 73 -6.76 -6.15 12.22
CA ARG A 73 -6.20 -5.74 13.52
C ARG A 73 -4.90 -6.47 13.88
N LYS A 74 -4.61 -7.57 13.20
CA LYS A 74 -3.44 -8.41 13.49
C LYS A 74 -2.13 -7.83 12.94
N PRO A 75 -2.05 -7.42 11.66
CA PRO A 75 -0.81 -6.95 11.08
C PRO A 75 -0.41 -5.56 11.58
N ARG A 76 0.89 -5.29 11.51
CA ARG A 76 1.43 -3.93 11.48
C ARG A 76 1.45 -3.46 10.01
N PHE A 77 1.62 -2.17 9.81
CA PHE A 77 1.55 -1.56 8.47
C PHE A 77 2.74 -0.66 8.22
N LEU A 78 3.28 -0.69 6.99
CA LEU A 78 4.30 0.24 6.52
C LEU A 78 3.88 0.80 5.16
N ASP A 79 3.73 2.11 5.07
CA ASP A 79 3.45 2.81 3.83
C ASP A 79 4.73 3.41 3.24
N ALA A 80 5.25 2.79 2.19
CA ALA A 80 6.45 3.26 1.51
C ALA A 80 6.30 4.67 0.91
N LEU A 81 5.08 5.06 0.52
CA LEU A 81 4.82 6.43 0.04
C LEU A 81 5.00 7.46 1.16
N THR A 82 4.59 7.16 2.38
CA THR A 82 4.81 8.04 3.54
C THR A 82 6.29 8.27 3.77
N VAL A 83 7.12 7.21 3.71
CA VAL A 83 8.58 7.32 3.83
C VAL A 83 9.16 8.14 2.68
N TYR A 84 8.74 7.85 1.45
CA TYR A 84 9.26 8.54 0.26
C TYR A 84 8.96 10.04 0.30
N ARG A 85 7.77 10.43 0.72
CA ARG A 85 7.37 11.85 0.86
C ARG A 85 8.23 12.61 1.87
N ASP A 86 8.71 11.96 2.91
CA ASP A 86 9.63 12.59 3.88
C ASP A 86 11.04 12.78 3.32
N ARG A 87 11.40 12.09 2.24
CA ARG A 87 12.76 12.07 1.72
C ARG A 87 12.94 12.76 0.38
N ARG A 88 11.87 12.91 -0.40
CA ARG A 88 11.94 13.45 -1.78
C ARG A 88 10.82 14.44 -2.03
N ASP A 89 11.10 15.38 -2.95
CA ASP A 89 10.10 16.31 -3.46
C ASP A 89 9.12 15.61 -4.41
N TYR A 90 7.99 16.29 -4.66
CA TYR A 90 7.06 15.89 -5.71
C TYR A 90 7.79 15.80 -7.08
N PRO A 91 7.48 14.80 -7.92
CA PRO A 91 6.32 13.90 -7.90
C PRO A 91 6.52 12.64 -7.05
N HIS A 92 5.39 12.04 -6.59
CA HIS A 92 5.39 10.94 -5.63
C HIS A 92 4.68 9.67 -6.14
N LYS A 93 4.69 9.40 -7.45
CA LYS A 93 4.24 8.10 -7.98
C LYS A 93 5.32 7.04 -7.73
N LEU A 94 4.95 5.75 -7.73
CA LEU A 94 5.91 4.65 -7.57
C LEU A 94 7.02 4.70 -8.62
N CYS A 95 6.69 4.98 -9.90
CA CYS A 95 7.69 5.14 -10.95
C CYS A 95 8.71 6.25 -10.66
N ASN A 96 8.27 7.36 -10.05
CA ASN A 96 9.19 8.43 -9.67
C ASN A 96 10.10 8.02 -8.51
N ALA A 97 9.61 7.21 -7.57
CA ALA A 97 10.41 6.67 -6.48
C ALA A 97 11.46 5.68 -7.01
N ILE A 98 11.08 4.80 -7.93
CA ILE A 98 11.98 3.87 -8.63
C ILE A 98 13.11 4.64 -9.32
N GLU A 99 12.77 5.67 -10.09
CA GLU A 99 13.73 6.53 -10.77
C GLU A 99 14.67 7.25 -9.80
N ALA A 100 14.09 7.88 -8.75
CA ALA A 100 14.85 8.65 -7.77
C ALA A 100 15.87 7.81 -6.98
N TYR A 101 15.62 6.51 -6.82
CA TYR A 101 16.54 5.56 -6.18
C TYR A 101 17.37 4.74 -7.17
N GLY A 102 17.25 4.99 -8.48
CA GLY A 102 18.05 4.33 -9.53
C GLY A 102 17.79 2.82 -9.63
N LEU A 103 16.56 2.36 -9.35
CA LEU A 103 16.20 0.95 -9.30
C LEU A 103 15.89 0.41 -10.71
N THR A 104 16.92 0.14 -11.51
CA THR A 104 16.78 -0.30 -12.90
C THR A 104 16.16 -1.70 -13.06
N GLU A 105 16.17 -2.51 -12.00
CA GLU A 105 15.60 -3.86 -11.98
C GLU A 105 14.11 -3.85 -11.58
N ALA A 106 13.57 -2.71 -11.16
CA ALA A 106 12.19 -2.60 -10.74
C ALA A 106 11.25 -2.37 -11.93
N GLU A 107 10.34 -3.30 -12.16
CA GLU A 107 9.27 -3.16 -13.15
C GLU A 107 8.05 -2.47 -12.49
N ASN A 108 7.50 -1.46 -13.15
CA ASN A 108 6.23 -0.85 -12.78
C ASN A 108 5.25 -1.06 -13.93
N SER A 109 4.70 -2.26 -13.99
CA SER A 109 3.77 -2.70 -15.04
C SER A 109 2.30 -2.43 -14.71
N HIS A 110 2.01 -1.80 -13.57
CA HIS A 110 0.67 -1.69 -12.96
C HIS A 110 0.01 -3.04 -12.67
N ARG A 111 0.81 -4.11 -12.61
CA ARG A 111 0.39 -5.39 -12.04
C ARG A 111 0.80 -5.45 -10.58
N ALA A 112 -0.14 -5.86 -9.72
CA ALA A 112 0.05 -5.84 -8.27
C ALA A 112 1.33 -6.57 -7.80
N VAL A 113 1.72 -7.66 -8.46
CA VAL A 113 2.94 -8.42 -8.11
C VAL A 113 4.20 -7.63 -8.44
N ASP A 114 4.26 -6.98 -9.61
CA ASP A 114 5.43 -6.21 -10.04
C ASP A 114 5.57 -4.94 -9.19
N ASP A 115 4.45 -4.25 -8.94
CA ASP A 115 4.43 -3.07 -8.06
C ASP A 115 4.81 -3.43 -6.61
N ALA A 116 4.40 -4.62 -6.13
CA ALA A 116 4.81 -5.11 -4.80
C ALA A 116 6.32 -5.41 -4.76
N ARG A 117 6.89 -6.06 -5.78
CA ARG A 117 8.33 -6.31 -5.89
C ARG A 117 9.13 -5.00 -5.97
N ALA A 118 8.68 -4.06 -6.80
CA ALA A 118 9.28 -2.73 -6.88
C ALA A 118 9.26 -2.00 -5.53
N THR A 119 8.16 -2.15 -4.77
CA THR A 119 8.06 -1.57 -3.43
C THR A 119 9.06 -2.18 -2.45
N VAL A 120 9.33 -3.50 -2.52
CA VAL A 120 10.36 -4.15 -1.69
C VAL A 120 11.74 -3.59 -2.01
N LEU A 121 12.13 -3.56 -3.29
CA LEU A 121 13.42 -2.99 -3.72
C LEU A 121 13.57 -1.53 -3.28
N LEU A 122 12.50 -0.75 -3.39
CA LEU A 122 12.48 0.63 -2.93
C LEU A 122 12.71 0.75 -1.42
N LEU A 123 12.08 -0.10 -0.62
CA LEU A 123 12.29 -0.09 0.83
C LEU A 123 13.70 -0.52 1.23
N GLU A 124 14.30 -1.47 0.52
CA GLU A 124 15.70 -1.86 0.72
C GLU A 124 16.64 -0.68 0.43
N ALA A 125 16.43 0.05 -0.67
CA ALA A 125 17.20 1.24 -0.98
C ALA A 125 16.98 2.37 0.05
N MET A 126 15.75 2.55 0.50
CA MET A 126 15.44 3.51 1.57
C MET A 126 16.09 3.13 2.89
N ALA A 127 16.14 1.83 3.25
CA ALA A 127 16.81 1.36 4.45
C ALA A 127 18.33 1.59 4.38
N ALA A 128 18.93 1.38 3.21
CA ALA A 128 20.35 1.64 2.98
C ALA A 128 20.69 3.14 3.05
N GLU A 129 19.75 4.02 2.62
CA GLU A 129 19.94 5.48 2.74
C GLU A 129 19.87 5.94 4.19
N LYS A 130 18.90 5.43 4.97
CA LYS A 130 18.69 5.81 6.36
C LYS A 130 17.98 4.71 7.14
N ASP A 131 18.56 4.28 8.25
CA ASP A 131 18.02 3.23 9.12
C ASP A 131 16.95 3.78 10.07
N ASP A 132 15.80 4.17 9.51
CA ASP A 132 14.66 4.69 10.29
C ASP A 132 13.29 4.13 9.85
N LEU A 133 13.24 3.14 8.95
CA LEU A 133 11.99 2.59 8.44
C LEU A 133 11.05 2.10 9.54
N MET A 134 11.62 1.52 10.60
CA MET A 134 10.84 0.99 11.73
C MET A 134 10.07 2.08 12.49
N ARG A 135 10.47 3.34 12.37
CA ARG A 135 9.80 4.49 12.98
C ARG A 135 8.52 4.90 12.24
N TYR A 136 8.34 4.42 10.99
CA TYR A 136 7.14 4.65 10.19
C TYR A 136 6.09 3.53 10.32
N ILE A 137 6.36 2.50 11.14
CA ILE A 137 5.39 1.42 11.32
C ILE A 137 4.12 1.95 11.99
N ASP A 138 2.97 1.64 11.38
CA ASP A 138 1.63 2.13 11.74
C ASP A 138 1.48 3.65 11.69
N LEU A 139 2.29 4.33 10.89
CA LEU A 139 2.22 5.77 10.67
C LEU A 139 2.00 6.06 9.18
N PHE A 140 0.86 6.66 8.84
CA PHE A 140 0.51 7.06 7.48
C PHE A 140 0.42 8.57 7.36
N GLY A 141 1.18 9.11 6.41
CA GLY A 141 1.09 10.51 6.02
C GLY A 141 -0.20 10.79 5.24
N THR A 142 -0.95 11.79 5.67
CA THR A 142 -2.16 12.24 4.98
C THR A 142 -1.94 13.57 4.28
N HIS A 143 -2.78 13.87 3.29
CA HIS A 143 -2.71 15.15 2.61
C HIS A 143 -3.07 16.30 3.58
N PRO A 144 -2.23 17.35 3.72
CA PRO A 144 -2.44 18.39 4.73
C PRO A 144 -3.79 19.11 4.59
N LYS A 145 -4.26 19.32 3.37
CA LYS A 145 -5.52 20.05 3.07
C LYS A 145 -6.75 19.12 3.02
N TYR A 146 -6.60 17.92 2.41
CA TYR A 146 -7.74 17.06 2.12
C TYR A 146 -7.86 15.89 3.11
N GLY A 147 -6.87 15.72 3.98
CA GLY A 147 -6.87 14.66 4.98
C GLY A 147 -6.79 13.26 4.38
N LEU A 148 -7.47 12.32 5.03
CA LEU A 148 -7.51 10.92 4.65
C LEU A 148 -8.65 10.65 3.66
N SER A 149 -8.34 9.89 2.61
CA SER A 149 -9.36 9.31 1.73
C SER A 149 -9.67 7.88 2.17
N GLY A 150 -10.95 7.60 2.46
CA GLY A 150 -11.43 6.26 2.76
C GLY A 150 -11.49 5.92 4.26
N LYS A 151 -11.46 4.61 4.57
CA LYS A 151 -11.70 4.10 5.92
C LYS A 151 -10.44 4.11 6.78
N LYS A 152 -10.52 4.69 7.97
CA LYS A 152 -9.46 4.59 8.97
C LYS A 152 -9.31 3.16 9.51
N ILE A 153 -8.07 2.70 9.62
CA ILE A 153 -7.71 1.49 10.34
C ILE A 153 -7.29 1.89 11.76
N SER A 154 -7.88 1.27 12.76
CA SER A 154 -7.75 1.68 14.17
C SER A 154 -6.33 1.52 14.73
N SER A 155 -5.52 0.65 14.14
CA SER A 155 -4.12 0.41 14.53
C SER A 155 -3.14 1.35 13.84
N VAL A 156 -3.60 2.24 12.93
CA VAL A 156 -2.75 3.16 12.18
C VAL A 156 -2.95 4.60 12.67
N THR A 157 -1.86 5.28 12.93
CA THR A 157 -1.81 6.72 13.19
C THR A 157 -1.79 7.47 11.88
N TYR A 158 -2.74 8.38 11.69
CA TYR A 158 -2.83 9.22 10.51
C TYR A 158 -2.38 10.65 10.86
N CYS A 159 -1.31 11.10 10.23
CA CYS A 159 -0.73 12.40 10.49
C CYS A 159 -0.68 13.24 9.21
N PRO A 160 -1.13 14.51 9.23
CA PRO A 160 -0.91 15.41 8.10
C PRO A 160 0.58 15.50 7.78
N GLN A 161 0.95 15.17 6.53
CA GLN A 161 2.34 15.17 6.09
C GLN A 161 2.63 16.46 5.32
N PRO A 162 3.35 17.41 5.92
CA PRO A 162 3.67 18.68 5.27
C PRO A 162 4.62 18.46 4.10
N TYR A 163 4.60 19.38 3.12
CA TYR A 163 5.58 19.38 2.03
C TYR A 163 6.96 19.86 2.48
N ASP A 164 7.01 20.55 3.61
CA ASP A 164 8.26 20.97 4.25
C ASP A 164 8.84 19.80 5.07
N ARG A 165 9.94 19.26 4.60
CA ARG A 165 10.61 18.07 5.18
C ARG A 165 11.69 18.40 6.18
N ARG A 166 11.56 19.50 6.92
CA ARG A 166 12.52 19.88 7.96
C ARG A 166 12.61 18.84 9.08
N VAL A 167 11.45 18.17 9.33
CA VAL A 167 11.34 17.17 10.39
C VAL A 167 10.63 15.93 9.83
N PRO A 168 11.14 14.71 10.07
CA PRO A 168 10.47 13.48 9.68
C PRO A 168 9.09 13.36 10.33
N LEU A 169 8.12 12.74 9.62
CA LEU A 169 6.74 12.62 10.07
C LEU A 169 6.62 11.97 11.45
N TYR A 170 7.44 10.98 11.75
CA TYR A 170 7.43 10.29 13.03
C TYR A 170 7.83 11.19 14.22
N GLU A 171 8.50 12.30 13.99
CA GLU A 171 8.82 13.29 15.04
C GLU A 171 7.64 14.23 15.31
N LEU A 172 6.78 14.45 14.29
CA LEU A 172 5.60 15.29 14.44
C LEU A 172 4.50 14.61 15.26
N THR A 173 4.49 13.29 15.35
CA THR A 173 3.48 12.52 16.11
C THR A 173 3.61 12.67 17.62
N HIS A 174 4.77 13.11 18.12
CA HIS A 174 5.01 13.32 19.55
C HIS A 174 4.56 14.71 20.05
N THR A 175 4.09 15.56 19.13
CA THR A 175 3.71 16.95 19.44
C THR A 175 2.18 17.14 19.46
N MET A 176 1.39 16.08 19.22
CA MET A 176 -0.07 16.03 19.32
C MET A 176 -0.48 15.23 20.60
#